data_b5db77a9bcdabb204192cfb03981fd22
#
_entry.id   b5db77a9bcdabb204192cfb03981fd22
#
_cell.length_a   1.000
_cell.length_b   1.000
_cell.length_c   1.000
_cell.angle_alpha   90.00
_cell.angle_beta   90.00
_cell.angle_gamma   90.00
#
_symmetry.space_group_name_H-M   'P 1'
#
loop_
_entity.id
_entity.type
_entity.pdbx_description
1 polymer ?
#
loop_
_entity_poly.entity_id
_entity_poly.type
_entity_poly.pdbx_seq_one_letter_code
_entity_poly.pdbx_strand_id
1 'polypeptide(L)'
;MSISLKKSGMLKLGLSLVAMTVAASVQAKTLVYCSEGSPEGFNPQLFTSGTTYDASSVPIYNRLVEFKTGTTEIVPGLAEKWDISPDGKTYTFHLRKGVKWQDSKEFKPTRDFNADDVIFSFMRQKDVNHPYHNVSNGSY
;
A
#
# COMPACT_ATOMS: atom_id res chain seq x y z
N MET A 1 85.84 16.55 -2.03
CA MET A 1 85.28 15.30 -1.52
C MET A 1 83.76 15.42 -1.63
N SER A 2 83.21 14.91 -2.70
CA SER A 2 81.81 15.11 -3.07
C SER A 2 81.04 13.80 -2.78
N ILE A 3 80.03 13.87 -1.92
CA ILE A 3 79.15 12.71 -1.58
C ILE A 3 77.85 12.86 -2.36
N SER A 4 77.65 11.94 -3.33
CA SER A 4 76.48 11.84 -4.10
C SER A 4 75.41 11.04 -3.32
N LEU A 5 74.26 11.66 -2.97
CA LEU A 5 73.10 10.96 -2.42
C LEU A 5 72.25 10.40 -3.54
N LYS A 6 72.17 9.09 -3.63
CA LYS A 6 71.23 8.36 -4.46
C LYS A 6 69.80 8.58 -3.95
N LYS A 7 68.91 9.05 -4.82
CA LYS A 7 67.46 9.12 -4.57
C LYS A 7 66.83 7.70 -4.50
N SER A 8 66.44 7.33 -3.32
CA SER A 8 65.60 6.13 -3.09
C SER A 8 64.19 6.35 -3.62
N GLY A 9 63.75 5.46 -4.49
CA GLY A 9 62.40 5.47 -5.05
C GLY A 9 61.34 5.23 -3.99
N MET A 10 60.41 6.15 -3.86
CA MET A 10 59.20 5.96 -3.04
C MET A 10 58.27 4.97 -3.73
N LEU A 11 58.16 3.80 -3.16
CA LEU A 11 57.18 2.78 -3.47
C LEU A 11 55.81 3.31 -3.04
N LYS A 12 54.97 3.69 -4.01
CA LYS A 12 53.58 4.06 -3.76
C LYS A 12 52.80 2.81 -3.45
N LEU A 13 52.58 2.54 -2.17
CA LEU A 13 51.67 1.51 -1.71
C LEU A 13 50.23 2.04 -1.93
N GLY A 14 49.60 1.60 -3.02
CA GLY A 14 48.20 1.87 -3.29
C GLY A 14 47.35 1.07 -2.31
N LEU A 15 46.78 1.75 -1.32
CA LEU A 15 45.80 1.17 -0.41
C LEU A 15 44.47 1.05 -1.17
N SER A 16 44.22 -0.12 -1.78
CA SER A 16 42.92 -0.45 -2.36
C SER A 16 41.94 -0.66 -1.22
N LEU A 17 41.13 0.38 -0.92
CA LEU A 17 39.98 0.29 -0.03
C LEU A 17 38.89 -0.53 -0.76
N VAL A 18 38.87 -1.83 -0.54
CA VAL A 18 37.77 -2.69 -0.94
C VAL A 18 36.59 -2.35 -0.04
N ALA A 19 35.70 -1.49 -0.54
CA ALA A 19 34.41 -1.27 0.08
C ALA A 19 33.61 -2.56 -0.02
N MET A 20 33.64 -3.40 1.02
CA MET A 20 32.64 -4.47 1.20
C MET A 20 31.29 -3.83 1.45
N THR A 21 30.51 -3.68 0.40
CA THR A 21 29.07 -3.44 0.53
C THR A 21 28.44 -4.70 1.12
N VAL A 22 28.25 -4.69 2.43
CA VAL A 22 27.40 -5.68 3.10
C VAL A 22 25.97 -5.39 2.60
N ALA A 23 25.55 -6.12 1.58
CA ALA A 23 24.16 -6.20 1.21
C ALA A 23 23.44 -6.84 2.40
N ALA A 24 22.90 -6.01 3.30
CA ALA A 24 21.98 -6.46 4.33
C ALA A 24 20.77 -7.02 3.58
N SER A 25 20.73 -8.34 3.41
CA SER A 25 19.51 -9.03 2.96
C SER A 25 18.45 -8.77 4.01
N VAL A 26 17.52 -7.87 3.69
CA VAL A 26 16.31 -7.69 4.47
C VAL A 26 15.51 -8.98 4.33
N GLN A 27 15.77 -9.92 5.21
CA GLN A 27 14.93 -11.10 5.31
C GLN A 27 13.61 -10.65 5.92
N ALA A 28 12.57 -10.59 5.09
CA ALA A 28 11.21 -10.45 5.56
C ALA A 28 10.92 -11.62 6.51
N LYS A 29 10.77 -11.32 7.79
CA LYS A 29 10.38 -12.33 8.78
C LYS A 29 8.91 -12.69 8.54
N THR A 30 8.61 -13.98 8.59
CA THR A 30 7.23 -14.47 8.53
C THR A 30 6.47 -13.95 9.76
N LEU A 31 5.39 -13.22 9.52
CA LEU A 31 4.43 -12.87 10.56
C LEU A 31 3.43 -14.02 10.69
N VAL A 32 3.33 -14.59 11.89
CA VAL A 32 2.26 -15.55 12.23
C VAL A 32 1.20 -14.77 13.02
N TYR A 33 0.02 -14.65 12.45
CA TYR A 33 -1.13 -14.00 13.08
C TYR A 33 -2.18 -15.06 13.42
N CYS A 34 -2.60 -15.07 14.69
CA CYS A 34 -3.69 -15.93 15.16
C CYS A 34 -4.97 -15.11 15.28
N SER A 35 -6.03 -15.54 14.63
CA SER A 35 -7.35 -14.94 14.70
C SER A 35 -8.34 -15.90 15.35
N GLU A 36 -9.47 -15.38 15.83
CA GLU A 36 -10.56 -16.17 16.42
C GLU A 36 -11.25 -17.10 15.41
N GLY A 37 -11.05 -16.89 14.12
CA GLY A 37 -11.60 -17.69 13.03
C GLY A 37 -10.86 -17.48 11.72
N SER A 38 -11.19 -18.30 10.73
CA SER A 38 -10.69 -18.13 9.37
C SER A 38 -11.47 -17.06 8.60
N PRO A 39 -10.82 -16.25 7.75
CA PRO A 39 -11.54 -15.37 6.85
C PRO A 39 -12.37 -16.19 5.85
N GLU A 40 -13.57 -15.70 5.51
CA GLU A 40 -14.44 -16.31 4.50
C GLU A 40 -13.89 -16.11 3.08
N GLY A 41 -13.07 -15.08 2.90
CA GLY A 41 -12.39 -14.74 1.65
C GLY A 41 -11.60 -13.45 1.77
N PHE A 42 -11.04 -12.98 0.65
CA PHE A 42 -10.19 -11.79 0.62
C PHE A 42 -10.80 -10.63 -0.19
N ASN A 43 -12.08 -10.75 -0.57
CA ASN A 43 -12.81 -9.65 -1.20
C ASN A 43 -13.76 -9.02 -0.18
N PRO A 44 -13.44 -7.85 0.40
CA PRO A 44 -14.23 -7.23 1.47
C PRO A 44 -15.61 -6.72 1.01
N GLN A 45 -15.88 -6.71 -0.29
CA GLN A 45 -17.20 -6.40 -0.82
C GLN A 45 -18.17 -7.59 -0.80
N LEU A 46 -17.68 -8.79 -0.53
CA LEU A 46 -18.51 -10.01 -0.53
C LEU A 46 -18.80 -10.55 0.87
N PHE A 47 -18.05 -10.11 1.87
CA PHE A 47 -18.11 -10.66 3.21
C PHE A 47 -18.09 -9.55 4.25
N THR A 48 -18.78 -9.77 5.37
CA THR A 48 -18.94 -8.77 6.44
C THR A 48 -18.37 -9.22 7.78
N SER A 49 -17.77 -10.43 7.87
CA SER A 49 -17.17 -10.91 9.13
C SER A 49 -15.94 -10.11 9.53
N GLY A 50 -15.75 -9.92 10.83
CA GLY A 50 -14.59 -9.24 11.39
C GLY A 50 -13.27 -9.89 10.97
N THR A 51 -13.21 -11.22 10.95
CA THR A 51 -12.03 -11.99 10.54
C THR A 51 -11.64 -11.76 9.06
N THR A 52 -12.63 -11.63 8.18
CA THR A 52 -12.39 -11.25 6.77
C THR A 52 -11.91 -9.80 6.67
N TYR A 53 -12.52 -8.90 7.42
CA TYR A 53 -12.12 -7.49 7.44
C TYR A 53 -10.66 -7.33 7.90
N ASP A 54 -10.27 -7.98 8.98
CA ASP A 54 -8.92 -7.93 9.55
C ASP A 54 -7.88 -8.57 8.60
N ALA A 55 -8.25 -9.62 7.89
CA ALA A 55 -7.35 -10.30 6.95
C ALA A 55 -7.24 -9.61 5.59
N SER A 56 -8.19 -8.76 5.20
CA SER A 56 -8.26 -8.17 3.86
C SER A 56 -8.30 -6.65 3.86
N SER A 57 -9.37 -6.05 4.38
CA SER A 57 -9.60 -4.60 4.26
C SER A 57 -8.53 -3.77 4.94
N VAL A 58 -8.00 -4.25 6.07
CA VAL A 58 -6.98 -3.52 6.84
C VAL A 58 -5.59 -3.66 6.19
N PRO A 59 -5.07 -4.89 5.94
CA PRO A 59 -3.68 -5.06 5.50
C PRO A 59 -3.50 -5.03 3.97
N ILE A 60 -4.54 -5.28 3.17
CA ILE A 60 -4.40 -5.51 1.72
C ILE A 60 -4.92 -4.32 0.90
N TYR A 61 -6.06 -3.74 1.30
CA TYR A 61 -6.75 -2.75 0.49
C TYR A 61 -6.65 -1.35 1.10
N ASN A 62 -6.48 -0.36 0.22
CA ASN A 62 -6.57 1.04 0.60
C ASN A 62 -8.04 1.51 0.55
N ARG A 63 -8.37 2.47 1.41
CA ARG A 63 -9.68 3.09 1.51
C ARG A 63 -9.59 4.58 1.18
N LEU A 64 -10.72 5.20 0.90
CA LEU A 64 -10.76 6.66 0.68
C LEU A 64 -10.26 7.43 1.90
N VAL A 65 -10.72 6.99 3.07
CA VAL A 65 -10.31 7.49 4.38
C VAL A 65 -9.98 6.34 5.30
N GLU A 66 -9.17 6.57 6.32
CA GLU A 66 -8.71 5.58 7.28
C GLU A 66 -9.08 6.01 8.70
N PHE A 67 -9.13 5.06 9.63
CA PHE A 67 -9.06 5.37 11.03
C PHE A 67 -7.60 5.45 11.48
N LYS A 68 -7.25 6.50 12.20
CA LYS A 68 -5.97 6.57 12.86
C LYS A 68 -5.86 5.44 13.89
N THR A 69 -4.79 4.68 13.82
CA THR A 69 -4.58 3.49 14.66
C THR A 69 -4.89 3.75 16.12
N GLY A 70 -5.76 2.93 16.71
CA GLY A 70 -6.15 2.99 18.11
C GLY A 70 -7.12 4.13 18.46
N THR A 71 -7.71 4.81 17.46
CA THR A 71 -8.65 5.91 17.68
C THR A 71 -9.85 5.82 16.73
N THR A 72 -10.84 6.70 16.93
CA THR A 72 -11.96 6.93 16.01
C THR A 72 -11.74 8.14 15.10
N GLU A 73 -10.55 8.74 15.14
CA GLU A 73 -10.19 9.88 14.29
C GLU A 73 -10.05 9.43 12.83
N ILE A 74 -10.76 10.12 11.93
CA ILE A 74 -10.68 9.85 10.49
C ILE A 74 -9.54 10.66 9.88
N VAL A 75 -8.67 9.97 9.14
CA VAL A 75 -7.49 10.53 8.49
C VAL A 75 -7.51 10.23 6.99
N PRO A 76 -6.75 11.00 6.18
CA PRO A 76 -6.61 10.76 4.75
C PRO A 76 -6.10 9.37 4.41
N GLY A 77 -6.74 8.74 3.41
CA GLY A 77 -6.29 7.50 2.75
C GLY A 77 -5.99 7.76 1.27
N LEU A 78 -6.76 7.17 0.36
CA LEU A 78 -6.71 7.47 -1.09
C LEU A 78 -7.24 8.87 -1.41
N ALA A 79 -8.09 9.45 -0.55
CA ALA A 79 -8.44 10.86 -0.58
C ALA A 79 -7.46 11.64 0.30
N GLU A 80 -6.92 12.74 -0.23
CA GLU A 80 -6.05 13.65 0.54
C GLU A 80 -6.84 14.52 1.50
N LYS A 81 -8.05 14.87 1.09
CA LYS A 81 -9.02 15.68 1.85
C LYS A 81 -10.42 15.45 1.31
N TRP A 82 -11.40 15.92 2.04
CA TRP A 82 -12.80 15.92 1.60
C TRP A 82 -13.52 17.17 2.10
N ASP A 83 -14.53 17.58 1.36
CA ASP A 83 -15.43 18.68 1.70
C ASP A 83 -16.82 18.11 1.96
N ILE A 84 -17.52 18.69 2.93
CA ILE A 84 -18.90 18.31 3.26
C ILE A 84 -19.77 19.55 3.03
N SER A 85 -20.85 19.40 2.26
CA SER A 85 -21.80 20.48 2.05
C SER A 85 -22.47 20.92 3.37
N PRO A 86 -22.94 22.17 3.47
CA PRO A 86 -23.55 22.68 4.70
C PRO A 86 -24.78 21.90 5.19
N ASP A 87 -25.49 21.22 4.27
CA ASP A 87 -26.63 20.37 4.59
C ASP A 87 -26.23 18.91 4.94
N GLY A 88 -24.92 18.60 4.94
CA GLY A 88 -24.38 17.30 5.27
C GLY A 88 -24.67 16.19 4.25
N LYS A 89 -25.22 16.50 3.08
CA LYS A 89 -25.68 15.48 2.11
C LYS A 89 -24.70 15.20 1.00
N THR A 90 -23.78 16.09 0.74
CA THR A 90 -22.77 15.94 -0.33
C THR A 90 -21.38 15.88 0.25
N TYR A 91 -20.65 14.83 -0.10
CA TYR A 91 -19.25 14.61 0.26
C TYR A 91 -18.40 14.64 -1.01
N THR A 92 -17.45 15.56 -1.09
CA THR A 92 -16.54 15.69 -2.22
C THR A 92 -15.16 15.22 -1.80
N PHE A 93 -14.69 14.09 -2.32
CA PHE A 93 -13.36 13.55 -2.03
C PHE A 93 -12.35 14.00 -3.08
N HIS A 94 -11.23 14.56 -2.63
CA HIS A 94 -10.10 14.93 -3.48
C HIS A 94 -9.09 13.79 -3.49
N LEU A 95 -9.01 13.05 -4.59
CA LEU A 95 -8.20 11.84 -4.67
C LEU A 95 -6.71 12.16 -4.86
N ARG A 96 -5.84 11.35 -4.25
CA ARG A 96 -4.39 11.38 -4.50
C ARG A 96 -4.11 11.10 -5.97
N LYS A 97 -3.15 11.83 -6.52
CA LYS A 97 -2.65 11.60 -7.88
C LYS A 97 -1.45 10.66 -7.87
N GLY A 98 -1.24 9.95 -8.98
CA GLY A 98 -0.06 9.10 -9.15
C GLY A 98 -0.05 7.83 -8.30
N VAL A 99 -1.19 7.42 -7.74
CA VAL A 99 -1.32 6.17 -7.00
C VAL A 99 -1.27 5.01 -7.98
N LYS A 100 -0.27 4.15 -7.82
CA LYS A 100 -0.05 2.99 -8.68
C LYS A 100 -0.82 1.79 -8.17
N TRP A 101 -1.30 0.97 -9.10
CA TRP A 101 -1.80 -0.35 -8.81
C TRP A 101 -0.64 -1.33 -8.61
N GLN A 102 -0.85 -2.35 -7.79
CA GLN A 102 0.05 -3.49 -7.77
C GLN A 102 -0.02 -4.23 -9.11
N ASP A 103 1.15 -4.62 -9.64
CA ASP A 103 1.21 -5.49 -10.79
C ASP A 103 1.56 -6.93 -10.37
N SER A 104 1.10 -7.90 -11.15
CA SER A 104 1.40 -9.31 -10.99
C SER A 104 1.66 -9.97 -12.34
N LYS A 105 1.89 -11.26 -12.34
CA LYS A 105 1.99 -12.02 -13.59
C LYS A 105 0.67 -12.00 -14.37
N GLU A 106 -0.45 -12.02 -13.63
CA GLU A 106 -1.80 -12.13 -14.15
C GLU A 106 -2.46 -10.77 -14.42
N PHE A 107 -1.94 -9.72 -13.77
CA PHE A 107 -2.52 -8.38 -13.87
C PHE A 107 -1.44 -7.32 -14.09
N LYS A 108 -1.56 -6.60 -15.21
CA LYS A 108 -0.70 -5.46 -15.56
C LYS A 108 -1.55 -4.20 -15.66
N PRO A 109 -1.39 -3.26 -14.72
CA PRO A 109 -2.13 -1.99 -14.75
C PRO A 109 -1.78 -1.20 -16.01
N THR A 110 -2.78 -0.60 -16.65
CA THR A 110 -2.61 0.25 -17.82
C THR A 110 -2.62 1.74 -17.48
N ARG A 111 -3.02 2.09 -16.27
CA ARG A 111 -3.11 3.45 -15.76
C ARG A 111 -3.01 3.49 -14.23
N ASP A 112 -2.87 4.69 -13.70
CA ASP A 112 -2.96 4.95 -12.26
C ASP A 112 -4.41 4.91 -11.78
N PHE A 113 -4.58 4.79 -10.46
CA PHE A 113 -5.87 4.91 -9.77
C PHE A 113 -6.51 6.29 -10.05
N ASN A 114 -7.82 6.30 -10.27
CA ASN A 114 -8.60 7.51 -10.48
C ASN A 114 -10.05 7.36 -9.94
N ALA A 115 -10.90 8.34 -10.23
CA ALA A 115 -12.30 8.36 -9.77
C ALA A 115 -13.15 7.23 -10.35
N ASP A 116 -12.83 6.74 -11.55
CA ASP A 116 -13.59 5.63 -12.18
C ASP A 116 -13.49 4.36 -11.35
N ASP A 117 -12.35 4.13 -10.69
CA ASP A 117 -12.15 2.96 -9.82
C ASP A 117 -13.02 3.02 -8.57
N VAL A 118 -13.18 4.22 -8.02
CA VAL A 118 -14.08 4.48 -6.89
C VAL A 118 -15.53 4.24 -7.32
N ILE A 119 -15.94 4.84 -8.44
CA ILE A 119 -17.28 4.67 -9.01
C ILE A 119 -17.56 3.19 -9.27
N PHE A 120 -16.63 2.48 -9.90
CA PHE A 120 -16.75 1.05 -10.17
C PHE A 120 -17.00 0.26 -8.88
N SER A 121 -16.23 0.54 -7.84
CA SER A 121 -16.35 -0.16 -6.55
C SER A 121 -17.73 0.03 -5.91
N PHE A 122 -18.27 1.25 -5.93
CA PHE A 122 -19.60 1.53 -5.42
C PHE A 122 -20.72 0.98 -6.31
N MET A 123 -20.57 1.09 -7.64
CA MET A 123 -21.60 0.64 -8.58
C MET A 123 -21.77 -0.88 -8.59
N ARG A 124 -20.74 -1.66 -8.29
CA ARG A 124 -20.86 -3.12 -8.13
C ARG A 124 -21.94 -3.53 -7.11
N GLN A 125 -22.17 -2.71 -6.10
CA GLN A 125 -23.15 -2.97 -5.05
C GLN A 125 -24.45 -2.20 -5.27
N LYS A 126 -24.36 -0.98 -5.83
CA LYS A 126 -25.51 -0.13 -6.07
C LYS A 126 -26.38 -0.58 -7.26
N ASP A 127 -25.76 -1.07 -8.33
CA ASP A 127 -26.49 -1.49 -9.53
C ASP A 127 -27.25 -2.79 -9.28
N VAL A 128 -28.57 -2.72 -9.35
CA VAL A 128 -29.48 -3.85 -9.11
C VAL A 128 -29.27 -5.01 -10.09
N ASN A 129 -28.70 -4.75 -11.25
CA ASN A 129 -28.39 -5.76 -12.26
C ASN A 129 -27.01 -6.40 -12.06
N HIS A 130 -26.19 -5.86 -11.16
CA HIS A 130 -24.87 -6.41 -10.91
C HIS A 130 -24.95 -7.65 -10.00
N PRO A 131 -24.20 -8.74 -10.29
CA PRO A 131 -24.23 -9.96 -9.48
C PRO A 131 -23.93 -9.74 -7.98
N TYR A 132 -23.19 -8.69 -7.64
CA TYR A 132 -22.82 -8.35 -6.26
C TYR A 132 -23.84 -7.48 -5.52
N HIS A 133 -24.91 -7.04 -6.19
CA HIS A 133 -25.95 -6.22 -5.54
C HIS A 133 -26.61 -6.93 -4.35
N ASN A 134 -26.83 -8.23 -4.46
CA ASN A 134 -27.53 -9.02 -3.44
C ASN A 134 -26.58 -9.83 -2.52
N VAL A 135 -25.27 -9.60 -2.61
CA VAL A 135 -24.33 -10.26 -1.70
C VAL A 135 -24.57 -9.78 -0.27
N SER A 136 -24.48 -10.68 0.70
CA SER A 136 -24.77 -10.41 2.13
C SER A 136 -26.18 -9.82 2.38
N ASN A 137 -27.17 -10.19 1.54
CA ASN A 137 -28.54 -9.69 1.61
C ASN A 137 -28.67 -8.15 1.55
N GLY A 138 -27.76 -7.50 0.83
CA GLY A 138 -27.73 -6.04 0.73
C GLY A 138 -27.31 -5.31 2.01
N SER A 139 -26.71 -6.00 2.94
CA SER A 139 -26.15 -5.42 4.18
C SER A 139 -24.78 -4.83 3.91
N TYR A 140 -24.70 -3.53 3.58
CA TYR A 140 -23.47 -2.79 3.35
C TYR A 140 -23.39 -1.57 4.26
#